data_7b94597e3aced1e9e02b838e4a63db94
#
_entry.id   7b94597e3aced1e9e02b838e4a63db94
#
_cell.length_a   1.000
_cell.length_b   1.000
_cell.length_c   1.000
_cell.angle_alpha   90.00
_cell.angle_beta   90.00
_cell.angle_gamma   90.00
#
_symmetry.space_group_name_H-M   'P 1'
#
loop_
_entity.id
_entity.type
_entity.pdbx_description
1 polymer ?
#
loop_
_entity_poly.entity_id
_entity_poly.type
_entity_poly.pdbx_seq_one_letter_code
_entity_poly.pdbx_strand_id
1 'polypeptide(L)'
;MLTRIQKIFDAMEQQSVAYVFSGDAISKTADQHFPFQVNKNFFYLTHLNLHQSVLVLIKHKKEDVMLFVPVRTKEKEKWEGILPNFEQIQQETQLSDIRDKATFEAFQTSLFTTLRDATYGELKHVYLDVARPERSCLEEVTFSHELKTNYPELHIHALSHVFKTLRTIKTDDEIQTIKEAINITHQGLNRLVKTLQDNKEEHRLHASFLYELHKNQAKEAFDTIIASGKHATILHYVDNNDHIEQNALVLCDLGAQKNQYNADITRTYPSSGVFTERQKQLYQLVLEVNQEMIEWIKPGKSFKDFKEVGKQLLAEKALKIGLIKTPEDISQYYYHGLGHHLGLDVHDPCDYDMVLQEGMVLTVEPGIYIEEEGIGIRIEDDILVTNTGSINLSEAIPKTIDAIESLFK
;
A
#
# COMPACT_ATOMS: atom_id res chain seq x y z
N MET A 1 6.80 -8.28 16.09
CA MET A 1 6.35 -9.57 15.52
C MET A 1 5.58 -10.42 16.52
N LEU A 2 6.15 -10.93 17.60
CA LEU A 2 5.45 -11.80 18.57
C LEU A 2 4.16 -11.21 19.13
N THR A 3 4.13 -9.89 19.39
CA THR A 3 2.91 -9.17 19.80
C THR A 3 1.81 -9.21 18.73
N ARG A 4 2.17 -9.17 17.44
CA ARG A 4 1.21 -9.28 16.33
C ARG A 4 0.63 -10.69 16.24
N ILE A 5 1.47 -11.71 16.39
CA ILE A 5 1.05 -13.12 16.44
C ILE A 5 0.11 -13.36 17.62
N GLN A 6 0.43 -12.80 18.80
CA GLN A 6 -0.45 -12.91 19.97
C GLN A 6 -1.84 -12.34 19.71
N LYS A 7 -1.94 -11.19 19.02
CA LYS A 7 -3.24 -10.61 18.65
C LYS A 7 -4.04 -11.51 17.67
N ILE A 8 -3.37 -12.28 16.82
CA ILE A 8 -4.06 -13.30 16.01
C ILE A 8 -4.58 -14.41 16.92
N PHE A 9 -3.77 -14.92 17.86
CA PHE A 9 -4.25 -15.91 18.83
C PHE A 9 -5.43 -15.40 19.65
N ASP A 10 -5.41 -14.15 20.08
CA ASP A 10 -6.51 -13.54 20.85
C ASP A 10 -7.84 -13.55 20.06
N ALA A 11 -7.77 -13.40 18.75
CA ALA A 11 -8.92 -13.42 17.85
C ALA A 11 -9.38 -14.84 17.46
N MET A 12 -8.58 -15.88 17.71
CA MET A 12 -8.91 -17.27 17.38
C MET A 12 -9.68 -17.94 18.51
N GLU A 13 -10.61 -18.82 18.15
CA GLU A 13 -11.28 -19.73 19.09
C GLU A 13 -10.33 -20.82 19.60
N GLN A 14 -10.72 -21.51 20.66
CA GLN A 14 -10.01 -22.71 21.10
C GLN A 14 -10.21 -23.84 20.09
N GLN A 15 -9.28 -24.80 20.05
CA GLN A 15 -9.31 -25.93 19.10
C GLN A 15 -9.20 -25.44 17.64
N SER A 16 -8.32 -24.47 17.39
CA SER A 16 -8.16 -23.85 16.08
C SER A 16 -6.75 -23.89 15.53
N VAL A 17 -6.66 -23.81 14.20
CA VAL A 17 -5.42 -23.59 13.47
C VAL A 17 -5.59 -22.44 12.48
N ALA A 18 -4.59 -21.58 12.35
CA ALA A 18 -4.53 -20.55 11.33
C ALA A 18 -3.38 -20.81 10.35
N TYR A 19 -3.62 -20.54 9.08
CA TYR A 19 -2.61 -20.61 8.02
C TYR A 19 -2.53 -19.26 7.33
N VAL A 20 -1.31 -18.75 7.20
CA VAL A 20 -1.02 -17.53 6.44
C VAL A 20 0.08 -17.87 5.43
N PHE A 21 -0.27 -17.81 4.15
CA PHE A 21 0.63 -18.16 3.06
C PHE A 21 1.37 -16.92 2.57
N SER A 22 2.61 -17.11 2.12
CA SER A 22 3.41 -16.03 1.53
C SER A 22 3.05 -15.76 0.07
N GLY A 23 2.38 -16.71 -0.58
CA GLY A 23 2.14 -16.73 -2.02
C GLY A 23 3.32 -17.31 -2.81
N ASP A 24 3.15 -17.37 -4.14
CA ASP A 24 4.16 -17.86 -5.08
C ASP A 24 4.43 -16.86 -6.20
N ALA A 25 5.54 -17.04 -6.90
CA ALA A 25 5.91 -16.22 -8.04
C ALA A 25 5.03 -16.55 -9.25
N ILE A 26 4.46 -15.52 -9.88
CA ILE A 26 3.59 -15.66 -11.05
C ILE A 26 4.48 -15.87 -12.29
N SER A 27 4.17 -16.89 -13.09
CA SER A 27 4.87 -17.15 -14.34
C SER A 27 4.70 -15.98 -15.33
N LYS A 28 5.81 -15.54 -15.93
CA LYS A 28 5.85 -14.49 -16.95
C LYS A 28 5.97 -15.09 -18.36
N THR A 29 6.99 -15.92 -18.56
CA THR A 29 7.26 -16.62 -19.84
C THR A 29 8.27 -17.73 -19.60
N ALA A 30 8.07 -18.91 -20.18
CA ALA A 30 8.95 -20.08 -20.07
C ALA A 30 9.44 -20.33 -18.62
N ASP A 31 10.71 -20.13 -18.38
CA ASP A 31 11.39 -20.28 -17.09
C ASP A 31 11.47 -18.98 -16.25
N GLN A 32 10.84 -17.89 -16.73
CA GLN A 32 10.87 -16.59 -16.05
C GLN A 32 9.57 -16.31 -15.31
N HIS A 33 9.70 -15.62 -14.18
CA HIS A 33 8.59 -15.16 -13.37
C HIS A 33 8.57 -13.63 -13.30
N PHE A 34 7.39 -13.07 -13.03
CA PHE A 34 7.30 -11.70 -12.55
C PHE A 34 8.02 -11.57 -11.20
N PRO A 35 8.54 -10.37 -10.86
CA PRO A 35 9.11 -10.15 -9.53
C PRO A 35 8.14 -10.58 -8.45
N PHE A 36 8.60 -11.42 -7.54
CA PHE A 36 7.77 -11.91 -6.44
C PHE A 36 7.35 -10.77 -5.52
N GLN A 37 6.07 -10.76 -5.20
CA GLN A 37 5.49 -9.89 -4.17
C GLN A 37 4.90 -10.78 -3.08
N VAL A 38 5.46 -10.69 -1.90
CA VAL A 38 4.98 -11.45 -0.74
C VAL A 38 3.58 -10.99 -0.33
N ASN A 39 2.74 -11.92 0.11
CA ASN A 39 1.48 -11.60 0.77
C ASN A 39 1.75 -10.63 1.95
N LYS A 40 1.05 -9.50 1.95
CA LYS A 40 1.30 -8.43 2.91
C LYS A 40 1.02 -8.84 4.36
N ASN A 41 0.06 -9.71 4.59
CA ASN A 41 -0.28 -10.21 5.92
C ASN A 41 0.75 -11.25 6.42
N PHE A 42 1.29 -12.08 5.52
CA PHE A 42 2.42 -12.95 5.84
C PHE A 42 3.65 -12.10 6.22
N PHE A 43 3.99 -11.11 5.39
CA PHE A 43 5.10 -10.19 5.69
C PHE A 43 4.88 -9.44 7.01
N TYR A 44 3.66 -8.95 7.26
CA TYR A 44 3.30 -8.26 8.50
C TYR A 44 3.60 -9.09 9.76
N LEU A 45 3.40 -10.42 9.68
CA LEU A 45 3.64 -11.33 10.81
C LEU A 45 5.08 -11.85 10.89
N THR A 46 5.81 -11.91 9.77
CA THR A 46 7.10 -12.61 9.69
C THR A 46 8.28 -11.73 9.34
N HIS A 47 8.04 -10.60 8.68
CA HIS A 47 9.02 -9.73 8.01
C HIS A 47 9.79 -10.42 6.86
N LEU A 48 9.44 -11.65 6.49
CA LEU A 48 10.11 -12.42 5.44
C LEU A 48 9.51 -12.14 4.06
N ASN A 49 10.39 -11.98 3.08
CA ASN A 49 10.03 -11.91 1.66
C ASN A 49 10.47 -13.22 0.97
N LEU A 50 9.85 -14.34 1.36
CA LEU A 50 10.11 -15.68 0.83
C LEU A 50 8.83 -16.24 0.21
N HIS A 51 8.92 -16.69 -1.05
CA HIS A 51 7.80 -17.39 -1.70
C HIS A 51 7.62 -18.82 -1.15
N GLN A 52 6.44 -19.41 -1.40
CA GLN A 52 6.12 -20.80 -1.02
C GLN A 52 6.27 -21.11 0.48
N SER A 53 6.10 -20.10 1.33
CA SER A 53 6.20 -20.25 2.79
C SER A 53 4.81 -20.22 3.43
N VAL A 54 4.67 -20.88 4.58
CA VAL A 54 3.40 -20.91 5.34
C VAL A 54 3.68 -20.73 6.82
N LEU A 55 3.06 -19.74 7.42
CA LEU A 55 3.01 -19.56 8.87
C LEU A 55 1.78 -20.31 9.40
N VAL A 56 1.98 -21.18 10.37
CA VAL A 56 0.94 -21.99 11.03
C VAL A 56 0.87 -21.61 12.50
N LEU A 57 -0.33 -21.24 12.95
CA LEU A 57 -0.61 -20.90 14.34
C LEU A 57 -1.64 -21.90 14.89
N ILE A 58 -1.34 -22.59 15.98
CA ILE A 58 -2.26 -23.58 16.58
C ILE A 58 -2.63 -23.11 17.98
N LYS A 59 -3.93 -22.97 18.24
CA LYS A 59 -4.49 -22.64 19.55
C LYS A 59 -5.31 -23.80 20.09
N HIS A 60 -4.73 -24.51 21.03
CA HIS A 60 -5.38 -25.61 21.72
C HIS A 60 -4.99 -25.59 23.22
N LYS A 61 -4.47 -26.67 23.78
CA LYS A 61 -3.95 -26.70 25.18
C LYS A 61 -2.80 -25.73 25.38
N LYS A 62 -2.06 -25.44 24.34
CA LYS A 62 -0.99 -24.44 24.25
C LYS A 62 -1.08 -23.71 22.92
N GLU A 63 -0.41 -22.60 22.81
CA GLU A 63 -0.23 -21.85 21.59
C GLU A 63 1.11 -22.23 20.96
N ASP A 64 1.08 -22.71 19.72
CA ASP A 64 2.26 -23.09 18.96
C ASP A 64 2.34 -22.32 17.65
N VAL A 65 3.54 -21.92 17.28
CA VAL A 65 3.84 -21.21 16.03
C VAL A 65 4.88 -21.98 15.26
N MET A 66 4.59 -22.31 14.00
CA MET A 66 5.49 -23.02 13.10
C MET A 66 5.59 -22.27 11.77
N LEU A 67 6.78 -22.20 11.23
CA LEU A 67 7.02 -21.59 9.92
C LEU A 67 7.60 -22.64 8.97
N PHE A 68 6.86 -22.93 7.91
CA PHE A 68 7.29 -23.80 6.84
C PHE A 68 7.89 -22.96 5.71
N VAL A 69 9.13 -23.24 5.31
CA VAL A 69 9.87 -22.50 4.28
C VAL A 69 10.49 -23.47 3.27
N PRO A 70 10.61 -23.07 2.00
CA PRO A 70 11.24 -23.90 0.98
C PRO A 70 12.73 -24.09 1.27
N VAL A 71 13.21 -25.30 1.03
CA VAL A 71 14.64 -25.64 1.03
C VAL A 71 15.07 -25.97 -0.38
N ARG A 72 16.12 -25.31 -0.86
CA ARG A 72 16.65 -25.55 -2.21
C ARG A 72 17.71 -26.63 -2.21
N THR A 73 17.69 -27.49 -3.21
CA THR A 73 18.80 -28.38 -3.52
C THR A 73 19.98 -27.59 -4.09
N LYS A 74 21.18 -28.13 -3.96
CA LYS A 74 22.40 -27.53 -4.55
C LYS A 74 22.30 -27.25 -6.06
N GLU A 75 21.48 -28.00 -6.77
CA GLU A 75 21.19 -27.78 -8.18
C GLU A 75 20.30 -26.56 -8.39
N LYS A 76 19.22 -26.45 -7.62
CA LYS A 76 18.34 -25.27 -7.68
C LYS A 76 19.06 -24.00 -7.26
N GLU A 77 19.94 -24.06 -6.26
CA GLU A 77 20.75 -22.91 -5.83
C GLU A 77 21.60 -22.31 -6.96
N LYS A 78 22.06 -23.14 -7.90
CA LYS A 78 22.83 -22.67 -9.07
C LYS A 78 21.98 -21.87 -10.07
N TRP A 79 20.68 -22.11 -10.10
CA TRP A 79 19.75 -21.45 -11.01
C TRP A 79 19.05 -20.24 -10.37
N GLU A 80 18.67 -20.38 -9.12
CA GLU A 80 17.75 -19.44 -8.46
C GLU A 80 18.40 -18.71 -7.27
N GLY A 81 19.68 -18.99 -6.97
CA GLY A 81 20.39 -18.43 -5.81
C GLY A 81 20.10 -19.18 -4.51
N ILE A 82 20.77 -18.76 -3.44
CA ILE A 82 20.69 -19.38 -2.11
C ILE A 82 19.58 -18.71 -1.32
N LEU A 83 18.74 -19.52 -0.66
CA LEU A 83 17.76 -19.04 0.32
C LEU A 83 18.41 -18.93 1.72
N PRO A 84 17.88 -18.07 2.61
CA PRO A 84 18.28 -18.05 4.01
C PRO A 84 18.10 -19.43 4.64
N ASN A 85 19.07 -19.87 5.44
CA ASN A 85 18.93 -21.10 6.20
C ASN A 85 18.04 -20.92 7.44
N PHE A 86 17.69 -22.00 8.12
CA PHE A 86 16.80 -21.97 9.28
C PHE A 86 17.32 -21.10 10.42
N GLU A 87 18.63 -21.06 10.65
CA GLU A 87 19.24 -20.23 11.68
C GLU A 87 19.11 -18.74 11.38
N GLN A 88 19.32 -18.35 10.12
CA GLN A 88 19.13 -16.97 9.66
C GLN A 88 17.66 -16.55 9.79
N ILE A 89 16.71 -17.42 9.36
CA ILE A 89 15.29 -17.18 9.50
C ILE A 89 14.88 -17.06 10.97
N GLN A 90 15.43 -17.94 11.84
CA GLN A 90 15.19 -17.87 13.28
C GLN A 90 15.67 -16.55 13.89
N GLN A 91 16.85 -16.08 13.49
CA GLN A 91 17.39 -14.79 13.95
C GLN A 91 16.51 -13.61 13.51
N GLU A 92 16.00 -13.64 12.27
CA GLU A 92 15.16 -12.59 11.72
C GLU A 92 13.76 -12.61 12.34
N THR A 93 13.14 -13.79 12.44
CA THR A 93 11.76 -13.95 12.89
C THR A 93 11.61 -14.20 14.38
N GLN A 94 12.67 -14.59 15.06
CA GLN A 94 12.65 -15.06 16.47
C GLN A 94 11.71 -16.26 16.71
N LEU A 95 11.30 -16.97 15.65
CA LEU A 95 10.51 -18.19 15.74
C LEU A 95 11.44 -19.38 15.96
N SER A 96 11.08 -20.27 16.88
CA SER A 96 11.91 -21.43 17.23
C SER A 96 11.61 -22.67 16.38
N ASP A 97 10.41 -22.79 15.81
CA ASP A 97 9.99 -23.97 15.04
C ASP A 97 9.91 -23.61 13.54
N ILE A 98 11.01 -23.84 12.84
CA ILE A 98 11.14 -23.63 11.39
C ILE A 98 11.33 -24.98 10.72
N ARG A 99 10.54 -25.26 9.69
CA ARG A 99 10.47 -26.57 9.04
C ARG A 99 10.58 -26.44 7.51
N ASP A 100 11.03 -27.53 6.89
CA ASP A 100 11.01 -27.66 5.44
C ASP A 100 9.57 -27.71 4.94
N LYS A 101 9.22 -26.84 3.97
CA LYS A 101 7.90 -26.81 3.31
C LYS A 101 7.51 -28.17 2.72
N ALA A 102 8.46 -28.99 2.29
CA ALA A 102 8.20 -30.35 1.80
C ALA A 102 7.49 -31.25 2.85
N THR A 103 7.58 -30.91 4.13
CA THR A 103 6.93 -31.65 5.22
C THR A 103 5.52 -31.12 5.56
N PHE A 104 5.08 -30.02 4.94
CA PHE A 104 3.85 -29.33 5.30
C PHE A 104 2.59 -30.19 5.08
N GLU A 105 2.47 -30.86 3.95
CA GLU A 105 1.30 -31.69 3.62
C GLU A 105 1.12 -32.83 4.62
N ALA A 106 2.20 -33.54 4.94
CA ALA A 106 2.19 -34.61 5.94
C ALA A 106 1.84 -34.08 7.34
N PHE A 107 2.37 -32.91 7.70
CA PHE A 107 2.03 -32.25 8.96
C PHE A 107 0.54 -31.87 9.01
N GLN A 108 0.02 -31.21 7.98
CA GLN A 108 -1.38 -30.82 7.89
C GLN A 108 -2.31 -32.02 8.00
N THR A 109 -2.02 -33.12 7.28
CA THR A 109 -2.79 -34.35 7.36
C THR A 109 -2.79 -34.91 8.79
N SER A 110 -1.67 -34.81 9.51
CA SER A 110 -1.58 -35.28 10.88
C SER A 110 -2.41 -34.50 11.89
N LEU A 111 -2.75 -33.24 11.58
CA LEU A 111 -3.58 -32.40 12.45
C LEU A 111 -5.06 -32.85 12.49
N PHE A 112 -5.55 -33.40 11.39
CA PHE A 112 -6.96 -33.73 11.21
C PHE A 112 -7.22 -35.25 11.17
N THR A 113 -6.19 -36.08 11.48
CA THR A 113 -6.40 -37.54 11.52
C THR A 113 -7.29 -37.97 12.69
N THR A 114 -8.25 -38.80 12.39
CA THR A 114 -9.16 -39.39 13.40
C THR A 114 -8.76 -40.81 13.79
N LEU A 115 -7.78 -41.41 13.11
CA LEU A 115 -7.37 -42.80 13.31
C LEU A 115 -6.36 -43.02 14.46
N ARG A 116 -5.78 -41.93 14.96
CA ARG A 116 -4.77 -41.92 16.04
C ARG A 116 -4.98 -40.66 16.87
N ASP A 117 -4.41 -40.66 18.09
CA ASP A 117 -4.37 -39.43 18.89
C ASP A 117 -3.60 -38.35 18.12
N ALA A 118 -4.27 -37.29 17.74
CA ALA A 118 -3.65 -36.16 17.11
C ALA A 118 -2.76 -35.42 18.14
N THR A 119 -1.59 -34.96 17.72
CA THR A 119 -0.62 -34.24 18.58
C THR A 119 -1.28 -33.08 19.34
N TYR A 120 -2.20 -32.40 18.73
CA TYR A 120 -2.92 -31.24 19.29
C TYR A 120 -4.33 -31.57 19.78
N GLY A 121 -4.79 -32.83 19.66
CA GLY A 121 -6.18 -33.21 19.91
C GLY A 121 -7.09 -32.77 18.77
N GLU A 122 -8.40 -32.73 19.03
CA GLU A 122 -9.39 -32.38 18.01
C GLU A 122 -9.34 -30.87 17.70
N LEU A 123 -9.10 -30.51 16.43
CA LEU A 123 -9.21 -29.16 15.91
C LEU A 123 -10.54 -29.02 15.16
N LYS A 124 -11.25 -27.92 15.39
CA LYS A 124 -12.59 -27.65 14.84
C LYS A 124 -12.63 -26.43 13.94
N HIS A 125 -11.77 -25.47 14.17
CA HIS A 125 -11.76 -24.17 13.50
C HIS A 125 -10.49 -23.98 12.70
N VAL A 126 -10.63 -23.53 11.45
CA VAL A 126 -9.53 -23.16 10.58
C VAL A 126 -9.65 -21.70 10.20
N TYR A 127 -8.59 -20.93 10.42
CA TYR A 127 -8.52 -19.52 10.07
C TYR A 127 -7.61 -19.34 8.85
N LEU A 128 -8.13 -18.67 7.82
CA LEU A 128 -7.41 -18.41 6.58
C LEU A 128 -7.43 -16.92 6.25
N ASP A 129 -6.34 -16.43 5.69
CA ASP A 129 -6.28 -15.09 5.12
C ASP A 129 -6.91 -15.08 3.72
N VAL A 130 -8.20 -15.31 3.67
CA VAL A 130 -8.98 -15.27 2.42
C VAL A 130 -9.37 -13.82 2.17
N ALA A 131 -8.56 -13.08 1.44
CA ALA A 131 -8.99 -11.83 0.83
C ALA A 131 -10.04 -12.13 -0.24
N ARG A 132 -11.14 -11.36 -0.27
CA ARG A 132 -12.24 -11.64 -1.18
C ARG A 132 -11.87 -11.46 -2.65
N PRO A 133 -12.57 -12.17 -3.54
CA PRO A 133 -12.08 -12.80 -4.76
C PRO A 133 -12.00 -11.91 -5.98
N GLU A 134 -12.05 -10.64 -5.86
CA GLU A 134 -11.81 -9.77 -7.02
C GLU A 134 -10.36 -9.89 -7.51
N ARG A 135 -9.47 -10.39 -6.65
CA ARG A 135 -8.06 -10.66 -6.98
C ARG A 135 -7.60 -11.90 -6.22
N SER A 136 -7.66 -12.99 -6.87
CA SER A 136 -7.29 -14.33 -6.45
C SER A 136 -5.99 -14.41 -5.65
N CYS A 137 -6.06 -14.58 -4.35
CA CYS A 137 -5.11 -15.41 -3.65
C CYS A 137 -5.51 -16.86 -3.94
N LEU A 138 -4.98 -17.42 -5.01
CA LEU A 138 -5.38 -18.75 -5.48
C LEU A 138 -5.04 -19.84 -4.47
N GLU A 139 -3.94 -19.68 -3.73
CA GLU A 139 -3.45 -20.70 -2.80
C GLU A 139 -4.39 -20.89 -1.63
N GLU A 140 -4.79 -19.84 -0.92
CA GLU A 140 -5.70 -19.92 0.23
C GLU A 140 -7.10 -20.36 -0.17
N VAL A 141 -7.58 -19.94 -1.34
CA VAL A 141 -8.91 -20.36 -1.85
C VAL A 141 -8.89 -21.83 -2.21
N THR A 142 -7.87 -22.29 -2.93
CA THR A 142 -7.70 -23.70 -3.27
C THR A 142 -7.59 -24.55 -2.01
N PHE A 143 -6.76 -24.14 -1.07
CA PHE A 143 -6.58 -24.80 0.21
C PHE A 143 -7.89 -24.85 1.02
N SER A 144 -8.68 -23.78 1.02
CA SER A 144 -10.01 -23.74 1.64
C SER A 144 -10.96 -24.78 1.05
N HIS A 145 -10.95 -24.95 -0.28
CA HIS A 145 -11.77 -25.97 -0.95
C HIS A 145 -11.30 -27.38 -0.65
N GLU A 146 -10.00 -27.62 -0.61
CA GLU A 146 -9.42 -28.91 -0.22
C GLU A 146 -9.80 -29.29 1.21
N LEU A 147 -9.67 -28.34 2.15
CA LEU A 147 -10.09 -28.56 3.54
C LEU A 147 -11.57 -28.92 3.65
N LYS A 148 -12.46 -28.19 2.98
CA LYS A 148 -13.91 -28.47 3.00
C LYS A 148 -14.25 -29.81 2.38
N THR A 149 -13.50 -30.23 1.36
CA THR A 149 -13.74 -31.51 0.68
C THR A 149 -13.26 -32.67 1.53
N ASN A 150 -12.09 -32.56 2.14
CA ASN A 150 -11.47 -33.65 2.88
C ASN A 150 -11.92 -33.75 4.36
N TYR A 151 -12.32 -32.59 4.93
CA TYR A 151 -12.69 -32.44 6.35
C TYR A 151 -13.94 -31.56 6.47
N PRO A 152 -15.14 -32.10 6.05
CA PRO A 152 -16.36 -31.29 5.98
C PRO A 152 -16.88 -30.80 7.33
N GLU A 153 -16.41 -31.38 8.43
CA GLU A 153 -16.73 -31.00 9.81
C GLU A 153 -16.02 -29.72 10.27
N LEU A 154 -14.99 -29.23 9.54
CA LEU A 154 -14.24 -28.05 9.94
C LEU A 154 -15.00 -26.75 9.66
N HIS A 155 -14.94 -25.83 10.60
CA HIS A 155 -15.43 -24.47 10.47
C HIS A 155 -14.33 -23.55 9.96
N ILE A 156 -14.50 -22.99 8.76
CA ILE A 156 -13.51 -22.08 8.15
C ILE A 156 -13.90 -20.64 8.41
N HIS A 157 -12.95 -19.88 8.95
CA HIS A 157 -13.05 -18.45 9.30
C HIS A 157 -12.07 -17.62 8.50
N ALA A 158 -12.45 -16.37 8.18
CA ALA A 158 -11.56 -15.42 7.53
C ALA A 158 -10.76 -14.58 8.54
N LEU A 159 -9.45 -14.43 8.32
CA LEU A 159 -8.58 -13.53 9.11
C LEU A 159 -8.59 -12.09 8.60
N SER A 160 -9.17 -11.82 7.46
CA SER A 160 -9.12 -10.49 6.81
C SER A 160 -9.55 -9.33 7.72
N HIS A 161 -10.59 -9.54 8.56
CA HIS A 161 -11.05 -8.52 9.51
C HIS A 161 -10.04 -8.27 10.63
N VAL A 162 -9.30 -9.31 11.07
CA VAL A 162 -8.26 -9.18 12.09
C VAL A 162 -7.09 -8.38 11.55
N PHE A 163 -6.59 -8.74 10.37
CA PHE A 163 -5.50 -8.01 9.70
C PHE A 163 -5.88 -6.57 9.42
N LYS A 164 -7.12 -6.31 8.96
CA LYS A 164 -7.61 -4.95 8.75
C LYS A 164 -7.46 -4.10 10.02
N THR A 165 -7.92 -4.61 11.15
CA THR A 165 -7.80 -3.92 12.45
C THR A 165 -6.34 -3.73 12.87
N LEU A 166 -5.50 -4.75 12.72
CA LEU A 166 -4.10 -4.71 13.15
C LEU A 166 -3.24 -3.75 12.32
N ARG A 167 -3.44 -3.74 10.98
CA ARG A 167 -2.66 -2.93 10.05
C ARG A 167 -3.05 -1.46 10.04
N THR A 168 -4.26 -1.14 10.48
CA THR A 168 -4.75 0.24 10.51
C THR A 168 -3.89 1.13 11.42
N ILE A 169 -3.48 0.64 12.60
CA ILE A 169 -2.62 1.37 13.56
C ILE A 169 -1.17 0.96 13.34
N LYS A 170 -0.34 1.89 12.90
CA LYS A 170 1.07 1.68 12.63
C LYS A 170 1.89 1.81 13.91
N THR A 171 2.90 0.95 14.04
CA THR A 171 3.95 1.08 15.06
C THR A 171 4.98 2.14 14.65
N ASP A 172 5.82 2.60 15.58
CA ASP A 172 6.88 3.56 15.29
C ASP A 172 7.85 3.06 14.21
N ASP A 173 8.19 1.78 14.18
CA ASP A 173 9.05 1.18 13.16
C ASP A 173 8.39 1.20 11.77
N GLU A 174 7.08 0.94 11.70
CA GLU A 174 6.31 1.03 10.44
C GLU A 174 6.27 2.48 9.95
N ILE A 175 6.00 3.44 10.84
CA ILE A 175 6.01 4.87 10.52
C ILE A 175 7.40 5.31 10.03
N GLN A 176 8.47 4.84 10.66
CA GLN A 176 9.82 5.16 10.24
C GLN A 176 10.12 4.61 8.84
N THR A 177 9.66 3.40 8.51
CA THR A 177 9.83 2.82 7.17
C THR A 177 9.02 3.58 6.11
N ILE A 178 7.81 4.03 6.43
CA ILE A 178 7.01 4.91 5.55
C ILE A 178 7.76 6.24 5.30
N LYS A 179 8.35 6.85 6.33
CA LYS A 179 9.18 8.07 6.16
C LYS A 179 10.39 7.85 5.25
N GLU A 180 11.01 6.67 5.31
CA GLU A 180 12.10 6.31 4.39
C GLU A 180 11.59 6.24 2.94
N ALA A 181 10.43 5.63 2.70
CA ALA A 181 9.80 5.59 1.39
C ALA A 181 9.46 7.00 0.88
N ILE A 182 8.88 7.87 1.72
CA ILE A 182 8.60 9.27 1.40
C ILE A 182 9.89 10.04 1.05
N ASN A 183 10.97 9.85 1.81
CA ASN A 183 12.24 10.51 1.52
C ASN A 183 12.84 10.07 0.18
N ILE A 184 12.72 8.79 -0.18
CA ILE A 184 13.14 8.28 -1.50
C ILE A 184 12.28 8.88 -2.60
N THR A 185 10.96 8.96 -2.39
CA THR A 185 10.02 9.62 -3.30
C THR A 185 10.40 11.09 -3.51
N HIS A 186 10.72 11.82 -2.45
CA HIS A 186 11.21 13.22 -2.52
C HIS A 186 12.47 13.35 -3.38
N GLN A 187 13.46 12.45 -3.20
CA GLN A 187 14.67 12.45 -4.02
C GLN A 187 14.32 12.22 -5.51
N GLY A 188 13.37 11.29 -5.77
CA GLY A 188 12.87 11.02 -7.10
C GLY A 188 12.19 12.22 -7.74
N LEU A 189 11.30 12.91 -7.01
CA LEU A 189 10.66 14.15 -7.47
C LEU A 189 11.66 15.26 -7.77
N ASN A 190 12.67 15.45 -6.92
CA ASN A 190 13.72 16.44 -7.16
C ASN A 190 14.50 16.14 -8.46
N ARG A 191 14.77 14.88 -8.74
CA ARG A 191 15.40 14.47 -10.00
C ARG A 191 14.47 14.65 -11.20
N LEU A 192 13.20 14.29 -11.04
CA LEU A 192 12.17 14.45 -12.06
C LEU A 192 12.03 15.92 -12.49
N VAL A 193 11.95 16.86 -11.54
CA VAL A 193 11.87 18.30 -11.83
C VAL A 193 13.09 18.78 -12.61
N LYS A 194 14.30 18.36 -12.24
CA LYS A 194 15.51 18.65 -13.02
C LYS A 194 15.45 18.11 -14.44
N THR A 195 14.91 16.88 -14.59
CA THR A 195 14.72 16.30 -15.92
C THR A 195 13.68 17.07 -16.73
N LEU A 196 12.59 17.55 -16.10
CA LEU A 196 11.55 18.34 -16.75
C LEU A 196 12.07 19.66 -17.33
N GLN A 197 13.10 20.26 -16.76
CA GLN A 197 13.73 21.49 -17.30
C GLN A 197 14.31 21.25 -18.71
N ASP A 198 14.96 20.11 -18.92
CA ASP A 198 15.72 19.82 -20.13
C ASP A 198 14.95 18.91 -21.11
N ASN A 199 13.94 18.16 -20.64
CA ASN A 199 13.23 17.16 -21.41
C ASN A 199 11.70 17.33 -21.30
N LYS A 200 11.02 17.23 -22.42
CA LYS A 200 9.56 17.37 -22.52
C LYS A 200 8.89 16.07 -22.96
N GLU A 201 9.27 14.96 -22.33
CA GLU A 201 8.74 13.62 -22.60
C GLU A 201 8.38 12.93 -21.29
N GLU A 202 7.15 12.48 -21.13
CA GLU A 202 6.63 11.86 -19.90
C GLU A 202 7.47 10.64 -19.47
N HIS A 203 7.80 9.74 -20.43
CA HIS A 203 8.61 8.55 -20.16
C HIS A 203 10.02 8.85 -19.65
N ARG A 204 10.61 9.99 -20.00
CA ARG A 204 11.92 10.40 -19.47
C ARG A 204 11.85 10.86 -18.03
N LEU A 205 10.75 11.51 -17.66
CA LEU A 205 10.49 11.87 -16.27
C LEU A 205 10.31 10.61 -15.43
N HIS A 206 9.51 9.66 -15.92
CA HIS A 206 9.34 8.34 -15.29
C HIS A 206 10.68 7.62 -15.13
N ALA A 207 11.48 7.52 -16.19
CA ALA A 207 12.81 6.90 -16.13
C ALA A 207 13.74 7.58 -15.10
N SER A 208 13.63 8.89 -14.93
CA SER A 208 14.43 9.64 -13.96
C SER A 208 14.00 9.33 -12.51
N PHE A 209 12.71 9.14 -12.27
CA PHE A 209 12.17 8.67 -10.98
C PHE A 209 12.65 7.26 -10.66
N LEU A 210 12.50 6.32 -11.59
CA LEU A 210 12.96 4.92 -11.45
C LEU A 210 14.46 4.82 -11.11
N TYR A 211 15.28 5.71 -11.67
CA TYR A 211 16.70 5.75 -11.34
C TYR A 211 16.93 5.98 -9.83
N GLU A 212 16.23 6.94 -9.21
CA GLU A 212 16.37 7.19 -7.77
C GLU A 212 15.82 6.05 -6.93
N LEU A 213 14.75 5.39 -7.35
CA LEU A 213 14.24 4.19 -6.68
C LEU A 213 15.30 3.08 -6.64
N HIS A 214 15.84 2.71 -7.81
CA HIS A 214 16.85 1.66 -7.91
C HIS A 214 18.14 1.99 -7.16
N LYS A 215 18.60 3.23 -7.22
CA LYS A 215 19.76 3.73 -6.46
C LYS A 215 19.60 3.52 -4.95
N ASN A 216 18.36 3.64 -4.44
CA ASN A 216 18.01 3.47 -3.04
C ASN A 216 17.51 2.06 -2.70
N GLN A 217 17.63 1.08 -3.63
CA GLN A 217 17.10 -0.27 -3.47
C GLN A 217 15.61 -0.28 -3.07
N ALA A 218 14.85 0.58 -3.73
CA ALA A 218 13.40 0.69 -3.62
C ALA A 218 12.74 0.29 -4.95
N LYS A 219 11.42 0.09 -4.91
CA LYS A 219 10.57 -0.19 -6.07
C LYS A 219 9.50 0.89 -6.16
N GLU A 220 8.76 0.90 -7.27
CA GLU A 220 7.50 1.63 -7.33
C GLU A 220 6.49 1.03 -6.36
N ALA A 221 5.78 1.90 -5.64
CA ALA A 221 4.67 1.51 -4.77
C ALA A 221 3.45 1.05 -5.59
N PHE A 222 3.22 1.74 -6.71
CA PHE A 222 2.18 1.52 -7.71
C PHE A 222 2.69 2.00 -9.08
N ASP A 223 1.91 1.75 -10.14
CA ASP A 223 2.26 2.22 -11.48
C ASP A 223 2.29 3.75 -11.52
N THR A 224 3.47 4.32 -11.71
CA THR A 224 3.72 5.76 -11.68
C THR A 224 2.90 6.50 -12.75
N ILE A 225 2.28 7.60 -12.38
CA ILE A 225 1.53 8.49 -13.26
C ILE A 225 2.35 9.76 -13.53
N ILE A 226 2.71 9.99 -14.79
CA ILE A 226 3.28 11.24 -15.28
C ILE A 226 2.35 11.73 -16.39
N ALA A 227 1.41 12.58 -16.01
CA ALA A 227 0.31 13.00 -16.89
C ALA A 227 0.40 14.48 -17.22
N SER A 228 0.57 14.82 -18.49
CA SER A 228 0.65 16.21 -18.94
C SER A 228 -0.62 16.68 -19.69
N GLY A 229 -0.96 17.94 -19.53
CA GLY A 229 -2.08 18.56 -20.24
C GLY A 229 -3.39 17.76 -20.04
N LYS A 230 -4.01 17.29 -21.12
CA LYS A 230 -5.27 16.52 -21.08
C LYS A 230 -5.14 15.19 -20.33
N HIS A 231 -3.97 14.55 -20.38
CA HIS A 231 -3.76 13.28 -19.66
C HIS A 231 -3.89 13.45 -18.16
N ALA A 232 -3.56 14.63 -17.61
CA ALA A 232 -3.75 14.94 -16.20
C ALA A 232 -5.21 14.91 -15.72
N THR A 233 -6.19 14.80 -16.64
CA THR A 233 -7.61 14.63 -16.29
C THR A 233 -8.03 13.16 -16.27
N ILE A 234 -7.13 12.23 -16.57
CA ILE A 234 -7.32 10.77 -16.50
C ILE A 234 -6.66 10.27 -15.22
N LEU A 235 -7.47 9.84 -14.25
CA LEU A 235 -6.97 9.51 -12.89
C LEU A 235 -5.86 8.47 -12.85
N HIS A 236 -5.95 7.42 -13.67
CA HIS A 236 -4.98 6.33 -13.72
C HIS A 236 -4.28 6.26 -15.09
N TYR A 237 -3.71 7.39 -15.53
CA TYR A 237 -2.91 7.45 -16.75
C TYR A 237 -1.50 6.93 -16.48
N VAL A 238 -1.22 5.71 -16.89
CA VAL A 238 0.06 5.02 -16.64
C VAL A 238 0.91 4.79 -17.90
N ASP A 239 0.43 5.19 -19.07
CA ASP A 239 1.15 5.02 -20.33
C ASP A 239 2.42 5.87 -20.39
N ASN A 240 2.41 7.07 -19.81
CA ASN A 240 3.56 7.97 -19.65
C ASN A 240 4.37 8.12 -20.94
N ASN A 241 3.69 8.29 -22.09
CA ASN A 241 4.34 8.16 -23.40
C ASN A 241 4.19 9.37 -24.32
N ASP A 242 3.63 10.47 -23.83
CA ASP A 242 3.37 11.65 -24.63
C ASP A 242 4.42 12.76 -24.47
N HIS A 243 4.38 13.71 -25.40
CA HIS A 243 5.16 14.93 -25.37
C HIS A 243 4.50 15.98 -24.46
N ILE A 244 5.30 16.62 -23.61
CA ILE A 244 4.83 17.65 -22.67
C ILE A 244 4.81 19.00 -23.38
N GLU A 245 3.61 19.51 -23.65
CA GLU A 245 3.43 20.79 -24.31
C GLU A 245 3.96 21.97 -23.46
N GLN A 246 4.33 23.04 -24.16
CA GLN A 246 4.75 24.28 -23.49
C GLN A 246 3.57 24.88 -22.68
N ASN A 247 3.86 25.30 -21.46
CA ASN A 247 2.88 25.82 -20.50
C ASN A 247 1.81 24.81 -20.03
N ALA A 248 1.94 23.51 -20.36
CA ALA A 248 1.11 22.48 -19.76
C ALA A 248 1.43 22.31 -18.28
N LEU A 249 0.47 21.79 -17.51
CA LEU A 249 0.74 21.21 -16.20
C LEU A 249 1.15 19.76 -16.35
N VAL A 250 2.03 19.31 -15.50
CA VAL A 250 2.49 17.91 -15.38
C VAL A 250 2.13 17.41 -13.99
N LEU A 251 1.10 16.59 -13.91
CA LEU A 251 0.70 15.89 -12.70
C LEU A 251 1.56 14.65 -12.57
N CYS A 252 2.26 14.55 -11.45
CA CYS A 252 3.13 13.43 -11.10
C CYS A 252 2.59 12.79 -9.83
N ASP A 253 2.01 11.60 -9.98
CA ASP A 253 1.50 10.77 -8.89
C ASP A 253 2.34 9.50 -8.82
N LEU A 254 3.07 9.35 -7.73
CA LEU A 254 4.14 8.37 -7.62
C LEU A 254 4.56 8.13 -6.17
N GLY A 255 5.06 6.94 -5.93
CA GLY A 255 5.53 6.54 -4.61
C GLY A 255 6.63 5.51 -4.65
N ALA A 256 7.54 5.57 -3.70
CA ALA A 256 8.52 4.52 -3.46
C ALA A 256 7.95 3.45 -2.53
N GLN A 257 8.26 2.19 -2.80
CA GLN A 257 8.10 1.10 -1.85
C GLN A 257 9.46 0.74 -1.25
N LYS A 258 9.59 0.90 0.06
CA LYS A 258 10.79 0.50 0.83
C LYS A 258 10.41 -0.51 1.90
N ASN A 259 11.10 -1.65 1.94
CA ASN A 259 10.81 -2.73 2.89
C ASN A 259 9.31 -3.08 2.96
N GLN A 260 8.65 -3.17 1.80
CA GLN A 260 7.21 -3.44 1.61
C GLN A 260 6.26 -2.31 2.02
N TYR A 261 6.73 -1.24 2.68
CA TYR A 261 5.90 -0.06 3.00
C TYR A 261 5.97 0.97 1.89
N ASN A 262 4.87 1.66 1.68
CA ASN A 262 4.68 2.56 0.55
C ASN A 262 4.65 4.03 0.99
N ALA A 263 5.02 4.90 0.06
CA ALA A 263 4.68 6.31 0.04
C ALA A 263 3.69 6.55 -1.10
N ASP A 264 2.89 7.61 -0.98
CA ASP A 264 1.93 8.03 -1.99
C ASP A 264 1.89 9.55 -2.07
N ILE A 265 2.47 10.11 -3.14
CA ILE A 265 2.68 11.55 -3.25
C ILE A 265 2.29 12.02 -4.64
N THR A 266 1.37 12.97 -4.71
CA THR A 266 1.10 13.70 -5.94
C THR A 266 1.60 15.13 -5.86
N ARG A 267 2.29 15.57 -6.90
CA ARG A 267 2.65 16.97 -7.15
C ARG A 267 2.34 17.35 -8.59
N THR A 268 1.90 18.58 -8.79
CA THR A 268 1.64 19.14 -10.13
C THR A 268 2.60 20.28 -10.41
N TYR A 269 3.33 20.19 -11.52
CA TYR A 269 4.39 21.13 -11.92
C TYR A 269 4.05 21.86 -13.22
N PRO A 270 4.38 23.17 -13.36
CA PRO A 270 4.27 23.85 -14.64
C PRO A 270 5.45 23.43 -15.55
N SER A 271 5.18 23.01 -16.77
CA SER A 271 6.21 22.56 -17.72
C SER A 271 7.22 23.65 -18.11
N SER A 272 6.80 24.91 -18.01
CA SER A 272 7.64 26.09 -18.25
C SER A 272 8.40 26.59 -17.01
N GLY A 273 8.20 25.97 -15.84
CA GLY A 273 8.75 26.39 -14.56
C GLY A 273 7.96 27.52 -13.87
N VAL A 274 6.96 28.08 -14.52
CA VAL A 274 6.11 29.16 -13.98
C VAL A 274 4.64 28.85 -14.31
N PHE A 275 3.76 28.96 -13.32
CA PHE A 275 2.32 28.80 -13.51
C PHE A 275 1.73 30.02 -14.23
N THR A 276 0.80 29.79 -15.15
CA THR A 276 -0.06 30.86 -15.67
C THR A 276 -1.03 31.34 -14.59
N GLU A 277 -1.65 32.50 -14.75
CA GLU A 277 -2.61 33.04 -13.77
C GLU A 277 -3.81 32.09 -13.54
N ARG A 278 -4.29 31.44 -14.62
CA ARG A 278 -5.37 30.45 -14.50
C ARG A 278 -4.94 29.21 -13.73
N GLN A 279 -3.74 28.72 -13.99
CA GLN A 279 -3.16 27.59 -13.27
C GLN A 279 -2.92 27.94 -11.79
N LYS A 280 -2.42 29.13 -11.48
CA LYS A 280 -2.27 29.59 -10.08
C LYS A 280 -3.59 29.61 -9.33
N GLN A 281 -4.66 30.14 -9.97
CA GLN A 281 -5.97 30.21 -9.37
C GLN A 281 -6.49 28.83 -8.97
N LEU A 282 -6.39 27.83 -9.89
CA LEU A 282 -6.84 26.47 -9.66
C LEU A 282 -5.92 25.70 -8.69
N TYR A 283 -4.61 25.89 -8.84
CA TYR A 283 -3.63 25.27 -7.96
C TYR A 283 -3.79 25.74 -6.51
N GLN A 284 -4.00 27.04 -6.32
CA GLN A 284 -4.21 27.63 -4.99
C GLN A 284 -5.47 27.06 -4.32
N LEU A 285 -6.53 26.85 -5.09
CA LEU A 285 -7.76 26.20 -4.60
C LEU A 285 -7.48 24.83 -4.02
N VAL A 286 -6.77 23.99 -4.79
CA VAL A 286 -6.43 22.60 -4.36
C VAL A 286 -5.49 22.63 -3.17
N LEU A 287 -4.48 23.50 -3.18
CA LEU A 287 -3.52 23.68 -2.09
C LEU A 287 -4.21 24.03 -0.77
N GLU A 288 -5.13 24.99 -0.80
CA GLU A 288 -5.88 25.40 0.40
C GLU A 288 -6.72 24.24 0.96
N VAL A 289 -7.39 23.47 0.09
CA VAL A 289 -8.16 22.30 0.57
C VAL A 289 -7.24 21.24 1.15
N ASN A 290 -6.08 20.96 0.52
CA ASN A 290 -5.09 20.02 1.08
C ASN A 290 -4.66 20.47 2.49
N GLN A 291 -4.30 21.75 2.68
CA GLN A 291 -3.87 22.29 3.96
C GLN A 291 -4.97 22.23 5.02
N GLU A 292 -6.18 22.68 4.70
CA GLU A 292 -7.32 22.68 5.62
C GLU A 292 -7.71 21.25 6.04
N MET A 293 -7.64 20.30 5.09
CA MET A 293 -7.94 18.90 5.41
C MET A 293 -6.87 18.21 6.24
N ILE A 294 -5.59 18.57 6.07
CA ILE A 294 -4.51 18.11 6.97
C ILE A 294 -4.76 18.61 8.40
N GLU A 295 -5.14 19.87 8.57
CA GLU A 295 -5.48 20.45 9.88
C GLU A 295 -6.75 19.86 10.49
N TRP A 296 -7.70 19.42 9.64
CA TRP A 296 -8.95 18.81 10.07
C TRP A 296 -8.75 17.43 10.70
N ILE A 297 -7.70 16.69 10.27
CA ILE A 297 -7.39 15.33 10.75
C ILE A 297 -7.01 15.36 12.22
N LYS A 298 -7.84 14.72 13.06
CA LYS A 298 -7.64 14.59 14.53
C LYS A 298 -8.23 13.28 15.01
N PRO A 299 -7.74 12.71 16.10
CA PRO A 299 -8.42 11.58 16.76
C PRO A 299 -9.88 11.91 17.05
N GLY A 300 -10.75 10.93 16.89
CA GLY A 300 -12.19 11.09 17.13
C GLY A 300 -12.99 11.60 15.92
N LYS A 301 -12.34 12.06 14.85
CA LYS A 301 -13.02 12.40 13.60
C LYS A 301 -13.41 11.15 12.82
N SER A 302 -14.55 11.16 12.15
CA SER A 302 -15.01 10.05 11.30
C SER A 302 -14.28 10.06 9.94
N PHE A 303 -13.80 8.91 9.51
CA PHE A 303 -13.20 8.77 8.16
C PHE A 303 -14.23 8.99 7.04
N LYS A 304 -15.50 8.74 7.32
CA LYS A 304 -16.58 9.09 6.39
C LYS A 304 -16.73 10.60 6.25
N ASP A 305 -16.73 11.33 7.39
CA ASP A 305 -16.84 12.79 7.38
C ASP A 305 -15.63 13.45 6.72
N PHE A 306 -14.44 12.85 6.80
CA PHE A 306 -13.24 13.30 6.11
C PHE A 306 -13.48 13.52 4.61
N LYS A 307 -14.12 12.54 3.96
CA LYS A 307 -14.42 12.60 2.52
C LYS A 307 -15.46 13.68 2.19
N GLU A 308 -16.52 13.75 2.99
CA GLU A 308 -17.60 14.71 2.77
C GLU A 308 -17.14 16.15 2.99
N VAL A 309 -16.39 16.43 4.06
CA VAL A 309 -15.87 17.76 4.36
C VAL A 309 -14.91 18.23 3.26
N GLY A 310 -14.01 17.37 2.77
CA GLY A 310 -13.09 17.73 1.70
C GLY A 310 -13.82 18.07 0.41
N LYS A 311 -14.86 17.31 0.04
CA LYS A 311 -15.70 17.61 -1.13
C LYS A 311 -16.45 18.93 -0.97
N GLN A 312 -16.96 19.23 0.23
CA GLN A 312 -17.62 20.51 0.53
C GLN A 312 -16.64 21.69 0.40
N LEU A 313 -15.43 21.58 0.96
CA LEU A 313 -14.40 22.61 0.84
C LEU A 313 -14.00 22.87 -0.63
N LEU A 314 -13.85 21.81 -1.43
CA LEU A 314 -13.60 21.95 -2.87
C LEU A 314 -14.74 22.72 -3.55
N ALA A 315 -15.99 22.39 -3.26
CA ALA A 315 -17.15 23.06 -3.82
C ALA A 315 -17.22 24.55 -3.41
N GLU A 316 -17.01 24.86 -2.13
CA GLU A 316 -17.00 26.23 -1.63
C GLU A 316 -15.96 27.11 -2.31
N LYS A 317 -14.72 26.58 -2.45
CA LYS A 317 -13.63 27.32 -3.11
C LYS A 317 -13.84 27.43 -4.61
N ALA A 318 -14.37 26.39 -5.27
CA ALA A 318 -14.70 26.40 -6.68
C ALA A 318 -15.81 27.43 -7.01
N LEU A 319 -16.80 27.60 -6.14
CA LEU A 319 -17.82 28.66 -6.23
C LEU A 319 -17.21 30.08 -6.15
N LYS A 320 -16.27 30.29 -5.21
CA LYS A 320 -15.59 31.59 -5.03
C LYS A 320 -14.84 32.06 -6.25
N ILE A 321 -14.22 31.12 -6.99
CA ILE A 321 -13.51 31.47 -8.23
C ILE A 321 -14.37 31.40 -9.50
N GLY A 322 -15.66 31.07 -9.35
CA GLY A 322 -16.59 30.98 -10.48
C GLY A 322 -16.39 29.79 -11.40
N LEU A 323 -15.73 28.72 -10.90
CA LEU A 323 -15.55 27.46 -11.64
C LEU A 323 -16.87 26.69 -11.74
N ILE A 324 -17.69 26.74 -10.71
CA ILE A 324 -19.00 26.09 -10.62
C ILE A 324 -20.09 27.13 -10.25
N LYS A 325 -21.33 26.78 -10.50
CA LYS A 325 -22.51 27.64 -10.18
C LYS A 325 -23.27 27.18 -8.95
N THR A 326 -23.29 25.87 -8.71
CA THR A 326 -23.88 25.26 -7.51
C THR A 326 -22.88 24.29 -6.89
N PRO A 327 -22.97 23.99 -5.58
CA PRO A 327 -22.05 23.05 -4.93
C PRO A 327 -22.04 21.64 -5.56
N GLU A 328 -23.18 21.21 -6.11
CA GLU A 328 -23.35 19.89 -6.75
C GLU A 328 -22.53 19.77 -8.03
N ASP A 329 -22.26 20.89 -8.70
CA ASP A 329 -21.47 20.92 -9.94
C ASP A 329 -20.02 20.48 -9.73
N ILE A 330 -19.53 20.46 -8.49
CA ILE A 330 -18.16 20.02 -8.18
C ILE A 330 -17.87 18.61 -8.67
N SER A 331 -18.88 17.75 -8.74
CA SER A 331 -18.73 16.37 -9.23
C SER A 331 -18.35 16.28 -10.72
N GLN A 332 -18.43 17.36 -11.49
CA GLN A 332 -17.92 17.43 -12.86
C GLN A 332 -16.40 17.57 -12.91
N TYR A 333 -15.78 18.11 -11.86
CA TYR A 333 -14.36 18.43 -11.78
C TYR A 333 -13.62 17.68 -10.70
N TYR A 334 -14.32 16.93 -9.82
CA TYR A 334 -13.76 16.12 -8.77
C TYR A 334 -14.59 14.84 -8.57
N TYR A 335 -14.00 13.67 -8.86
CA TYR A 335 -14.73 12.41 -8.97
C TYR A 335 -13.99 11.20 -8.34
N HIS A 336 -13.11 11.47 -7.37
CA HIS A 336 -12.45 10.42 -6.55
C HIS A 336 -12.59 10.69 -5.04
N GLY A 337 -12.04 9.83 -4.22
CA GLY A 337 -11.97 10.02 -2.78
C GLY A 337 -10.97 11.09 -2.38
N LEU A 338 -11.11 11.65 -1.17
CA LEU A 338 -10.15 12.63 -0.64
C LEU A 338 -8.87 11.99 -0.12
N GLY A 339 -8.88 10.69 0.09
CA GLY A 339 -7.74 9.92 0.58
C GLY A 339 -8.14 8.53 1.06
N HIS A 340 -7.15 7.76 1.40
CA HIS A 340 -7.23 6.38 1.87
C HIS A 340 -6.17 6.09 2.93
N HIS A 341 -6.25 4.95 3.60
CA HIS A 341 -5.19 4.47 4.46
C HIS A 341 -3.99 4.01 3.64
N LEU A 342 -2.79 4.23 4.18
CA LEU A 342 -1.51 3.90 3.56
C LEU A 342 -0.69 3.00 4.50
N GLY A 343 0.04 2.04 3.93
CA GLY A 343 0.91 1.16 4.71
C GLY A 343 1.64 0.13 3.85
N LEU A 344 1.45 -1.15 4.15
CA LEU A 344 1.95 -2.27 3.34
C LEU A 344 1.28 -2.36 1.98
N ASP A 345 0.03 -1.96 1.89
CA ASP A 345 -0.63 -1.68 0.62
C ASP A 345 -0.74 -0.16 0.45
N VAL A 346 -0.74 0.32 -0.79
CA VAL A 346 -0.98 1.73 -1.09
C VAL A 346 -2.38 2.11 -0.61
N HIS A 347 -3.38 1.33 -0.98
CA HIS A 347 -4.71 1.38 -0.39
C HIS A 347 -4.80 0.34 0.73
N ASP A 348 -4.29 0.70 1.91
CA ASP A 348 -4.24 -0.20 3.07
C ASP A 348 -5.65 -0.53 3.58
N PRO A 349 -5.92 -1.77 3.98
CA PRO A 349 -7.26 -2.19 4.40
C PRO A 349 -7.73 -1.42 5.64
N CYS A 350 -8.97 -0.91 5.58
CA CYS A 350 -9.60 -0.18 6.66
C CYS A 350 -11.12 -0.37 6.68
N ASP A 351 -11.77 0.06 7.74
CA ASP A 351 -13.22 0.25 7.79
C ASP A 351 -13.58 1.69 7.48
N TYR A 352 -14.43 1.92 6.49
CA TYR A 352 -14.86 3.28 6.11
C TYR A 352 -15.68 4.00 7.19
N ASP A 353 -16.33 3.25 8.08
CA ASP A 353 -17.11 3.81 9.19
C ASP A 353 -16.28 4.03 10.48
N MET A 354 -14.96 3.87 10.37
CA MET A 354 -14.08 4.00 11.52
C MET A 354 -13.87 5.45 11.93
N VAL A 355 -13.48 5.61 13.19
CA VAL A 355 -13.03 6.87 13.78
C VAL A 355 -11.50 6.92 13.72
N LEU A 356 -10.95 8.05 13.32
CA LEU A 356 -9.51 8.27 13.27
C LEU A 356 -8.88 8.12 14.67
N GLN A 357 -7.77 7.41 14.73
CA GLN A 357 -7.03 7.12 15.95
C GLN A 357 -5.54 7.40 15.76
N GLU A 358 -4.85 7.65 16.84
CA GLU A 358 -3.40 7.77 16.86
C GLU A 358 -2.71 6.56 16.21
N GLY A 359 -1.68 6.79 15.41
CA GLY A 359 -0.94 5.77 14.67
C GLY A 359 -1.51 5.43 13.29
N MET A 360 -2.66 5.98 12.90
CA MET A 360 -3.16 5.83 11.52
C MET A 360 -2.35 6.70 10.56
N VAL A 361 -2.09 6.17 9.36
CA VAL A 361 -1.48 6.92 8.25
C VAL A 361 -2.47 6.96 7.09
N LEU A 362 -2.74 8.17 6.59
CA LEU A 362 -3.74 8.46 5.56
C LEU A 362 -3.13 9.33 4.47
N THR A 363 -3.60 9.23 3.24
CA THR A 363 -3.36 10.25 2.21
C THR A 363 -4.35 11.41 2.33
N VAL A 364 -3.96 12.59 1.87
CA VAL A 364 -4.83 13.77 1.67
C VAL A 364 -4.57 14.30 0.26
N GLU A 365 -5.47 14.00 -0.66
CA GLU A 365 -5.25 14.12 -2.11
C GLU A 365 -6.36 14.89 -2.87
N PRO A 366 -6.76 16.10 -2.45
CA PRO A 366 -7.72 16.85 -3.23
C PRO A 366 -7.20 17.14 -4.64
N GLY A 367 -8.12 17.19 -5.62
CA GLY A 367 -7.79 17.51 -7.00
C GLY A 367 -8.90 18.25 -7.73
N ILE A 368 -8.56 18.85 -8.86
CA ILE A 368 -9.50 19.47 -9.82
C ILE A 368 -9.05 19.10 -11.24
N TYR A 369 -9.99 18.65 -12.05
CA TYR A 369 -9.75 18.15 -13.39
C TYR A 369 -10.70 18.81 -14.38
N ILE A 370 -10.16 19.60 -15.32
CA ILE A 370 -10.93 20.38 -16.32
C ILE A 370 -10.47 19.93 -17.71
N GLU A 371 -11.21 19.00 -18.30
CA GLU A 371 -10.85 18.38 -19.57
C GLU A 371 -10.78 19.43 -20.71
N GLU A 372 -11.72 20.38 -20.73
CA GLU A 372 -11.81 21.42 -21.75
C GLU A 372 -10.61 22.37 -21.74
N GLU A 373 -9.99 22.57 -20.57
CA GLU A 373 -8.78 23.39 -20.42
C GLU A 373 -7.49 22.55 -20.49
N GLY A 374 -7.58 21.22 -20.50
CA GLY A 374 -6.42 20.32 -20.38
C GLY A 374 -5.67 20.52 -19.06
N ILE A 375 -6.39 20.77 -17.98
CA ILE A 375 -5.83 21.04 -16.65
C ILE A 375 -6.29 19.95 -15.68
N GLY A 376 -5.33 19.20 -15.14
CA GLY A 376 -5.50 18.34 -13.97
C GLY A 376 -4.51 18.75 -12.88
N ILE A 377 -5.01 18.95 -11.68
CA ILE A 377 -4.20 19.31 -10.50
C ILE A 377 -4.59 18.40 -9.36
N ARG A 378 -3.63 17.72 -8.78
CA ARG A 378 -3.73 16.99 -7.49
C ARG A 378 -2.53 17.36 -6.63
N ILE A 379 -2.78 17.53 -5.35
CA ILE A 379 -1.72 17.73 -4.33
C ILE A 379 -2.00 16.72 -3.24
N GLU A 380 -1.07 15.84 -3.00
CA GLU A 380 -1.21 14.71 -2.09
C GLU A 380 -0.06 14.62 -1.12
N ASP A 381 -0.40 14.37 0.13
CA ASP A 381 0.53 14.18 1.23
C ASP A 381 0.14 12.99 2.08
N ASP A 382 1.15 12.32 2.66
CA ASP A 382 1.00 11.24 3.64
C ASP A 382 0.95 11.81 5.06
N ILE A 383 -0.14 11.54 5.77
CA ILE A 383 -0.47 12.18 7.04
C ILE A 383 -0.58 11.13 8.16
N LEU A 384 0.20 11.32 9.23
CA LEU A 384 0.11 10.55 10.46
C LEU A 384 -0.86 11.21 11.44
N VAL A 385 -1.83 10.44 11.90
CA VAL A 385 -2.71 10.86 13.01
C VAL A 385 -1.95 10.73 14.33
N THR A 386 -1.88 11.81 15.10
CA THR A 386 -1.27 11.85 16.44
C THR A 386 -2.32 11.85 17.54
N ASN A 387 -1.92 11.85 18.78
CA ASN A 387 -2.85 11.92 19.94
C ASN A 387 -3.65 13.23 20.04
N THR A 388 -3.20 14.32 19.38
CA THR A 388 -3.86 15.64 19.45
C THR A 388 -4.23 16.25 18.10
N GLY A 389 -3.74 15.68 16.98
CA GLY A 389 -3.94 16.23 15.65
C GLY A 389 -3.33 15.34 14.58
N SER A 390 -2.53 15.95 13.69
CA SER A 390 -1.85 15.25 12.60
C SER A 390 -0.43 15.78 12.37
N ILE A 391 0.40 14.96 11.76
CA ILE A 391 1.74 15.33 11.25
C ILE A 391 1.78 14.99 9.77
N ASN A 392 2.14 15.98 8.94
CA ASN A 392 2.45 15.74 7.54
C ASN A 392 3.83 15.07 7.43
N LEU A 393 3.87 13.79 7.06
CA LEU A 393 5.12 13.04 6.89
C LEU A 393 5.90 13.48 5.65
N SER A 394 5.22 14.09 4.68
CA SER A 394 5.75 14.60 3.42
C SER A 394 5.95 16.12 3.39
N GLU A 395 5.92 16.79 4.54
CA GLU A 395 6.03 18.26 4.64
C GLU A 395 7.26 18.85 3.95
N ALA A 396 8.37 18.09 3.91
CA ALA A 396 9.61 18.49 3.26
C ALA A 396 9.51 18.58 1.71
N ILE A 397 8.46 18.02 1.10
CA ILE A 397 8.24 18.04 -0.34
C ILE A 397 7.52 19.34 -0.74
N PRO A 398 8.16 20.24 -1.54
CA PRO A 398 7.55 21.51 -1.91
C PRO A 398 6.17 21.36 -2.54
N LYS A 399 5.21 22.22 -2.13
CA LYS A 399 3.85 22.24 -2.68
C LYS A 399 3.23 23.63 -2.81
N THR A 400 3.82 24.68 -2.26
CA THR A 400 3.33 26.05 -2.51
C THR A 400 3.77 26.53 -3.88
N ILE A 401 3.01 27.45 -4.50
CA ILE A 401 3.32 27.99 -5.83
C ILE A 401 4.75 28.53 -5.87
N ASP A 402 5.15 29.37 -4.90
CA ASP A 402 6.48 29.97 -4.85
C ASP A 402 7.57 28.93 -4.68
N ALA A 403 7.32 27.91 -3.85
CA ALA A 403 8.29 26.82 -3.63
C ALA A 403 8.46 25.96 -4.89
N ILE A 404 7.37 25.64 -5.60
CA ILE A 404 7.41 24.91 -6.87
C ILE A 404 8.17 25.72 -7.93
N GLU A 405 7.81 27.02 -8.16
CA GLU A 405 8.50 27.86 -9.15
C GLU A 405 10.00 28.06 -8.80
N SER A 406 10.36 27.98 -7.52
CA SER A 406 11.76 28.07 -7.07
C SER A 406 12.62 26.85 -7.43
N LEU A 407 12.00 25.68 -7.64
CA LEU A 407 12.71 24.46 -8.08
C LEU A 407 13.26 24.58 -9.51
N PHE A 408 12.76 25.54 -10.30
CA PHE A 408 13.15 25.76 -11.70
C PHE A 408 14.17 26.90 -11.87
N LYS A 409 14.55 27.56 -10.80
CA LYS A 409 15.58 28.62 -10.79
C LYS A 409 16.94 28.04 -10.49
#